data_4ae6f9f98297583732569bb7c593fd36
#
_entry.id   4ae6f9f98297583732569bb7c593fd36
#
_cell.length_a   1.000
_cell.length_b   1.000
_cell.length_c   1.000
_cell.angle_alpha   90.00
_cell.angle_beta   90.00
_cell.angle_gamma   90.00
#
_symmetry.space_group_name_H-M   'P 1'
#
loop_
_entity.id
_entity.type
_entity.pdbx_description
1 polymer ?
#
loop_
_entity_poly.entity_id
_entity_poly.type
_entity_poly.pdbx_seq_one_letter_code
_entity_poly.pdbx_strand_id
1 'polypeptide(L)'
;MKQLLVLLFLVSSMACFGQNKDALKDISSVTFYGIDFTRAKVYGAKEGPMQFKYTFDDINKLFITEPKKYDIGKRLGVNVEVTSLEAVNDANKTINPDEIMTTNSGYTLDEKQIEEVIKTLPILSQEEKTGLIMVAMLLNKADARATYQIVFFNTKTREILYSAPTNGKARV
;
A
#
# COMPACT_ATOMS: atom_id res chain seq x y z
N MET A 1 -19.65 12.13 4.01
CA MET A 1 -18.47 11.55 4.68
C MET A 1 -18.35 10.02 4.61
N LYS A 2 -19.45 9.24 4.54
CA LYS A 2 -19.38 7.76 4.48
C LYS A 2 -18.95 7.19 3.12
N GLN A 3 -18.98 7.96 2.04
CA GLN A 3 -18.67 7.46 0.68
C GLN A 3 -17.19 7.47 0.30
N LEU A 4 -16.34 8.19 1.04
CA LEU A 4 -14.90 8.25 0.76
C LEU A 4 -14.15 7.00 1.26
N LEU A 5 -14.65 6.36 2.30
CA LEU A 5 -14.07 5.17 2.94
C LEU A 5 -14.25 3.87 2.14
N VAL A 6 -15.15 3.86 1.15
CA VAL A 6 -15.46 2.65 0.36
C VAL A 6 -14.45 2.38 -0.75
N LEU A 7 -13.51 3.30 -1.00
CA LEU A 7 -12.51 3.16 -2.07
C LEU A 7 -11.45 2.09 -1.82
N LEU A 8 -11.46 1.47 -0.64
CA LEU A 8 -10.26 0.79 -0.22
C LEU A 8 -10.18 -0.70 -0.49
N PHE A 9 -11.20 -1.44 -0.71
CA PHE A 9 -10.99 -2.89 -0.76
C PHE A 9 -11.99 -3.67 -1.57
N LEU A 10 -11.58 -3.97 -2.79
CA LEU A 10 -11.81 -5.29 -3.37
C LEU A 10 -10.76 -5.60 -4.41
N VAL A 11 -9.70 -6.25 -3.95
CA VAL A 11 -8.82 -6.99 -4.86
C VAL A 11 -9.62 -8.17 -5.39
N SER A 12 -10.32 -7.97 -6.49
CA SER A 12 -10.89 -9.04 -7.27
C SER A 12 -10.17 -9.11 -8.60
N SER A 13 -9.56 -10.23 -8.81
CA SER A 13 -8.79 -10.72 -9.95
C SER A 13 -7.28 -10.62 -9.76
N MET A 14 -6.74 -11.69 -9.18
CA MET A 14 -5.34 -12.09 -9.33
C MET A 14 -5.14 -12.58 -10.77
N ALA A 15 -5.09 -11.67 -11.73
CA ALA A 15 -4.69 -11.97 -13.09
C ALA A 15 -3.41 -11.19 -13.39
N CYS A 16 -2.31 -11.88 -13.27
CA CYS A 16 -0.92 -11.61 -13.66
C CYS A 16 0.11 -11.72 -12.53
N PHE A 17 0.07 -12.80 -11.74
CA PHE A 17 1.24 -13.23 -11.00
C PHE A 17 2.04 -14.20 -11.85
N GLY A 18 2.57 -13.75 -12.99
CA GLY A 18 3.37 -14.55 -13.90
C GLY A 18 4.88 -14.54 -13.64
N GLN A 19 5.37 -13.78 -12.66
CA GLN A 19 6.79 -13.73 -12.36
C GLN A 19 7.05 -14.10 -10.90
N ASN A 20 7.68 -15.27 -10.75
CA ASN A 20 8.31 -15.76 -9.53
C ASN A 20 7.40 -16.07 -8.32
N LYS A 21 6.35 -16.86 -8.52
CA LYS A 21 5.59 -17.47 -7.40
C LYS A 21 6.46 -18.31 -6.47
N ASP A 22 7.62 -18.74 -6.93
CA ASP A 22 8.55 -19.55 -6.13
C ASP A 22 9.20 -18.71 -5.02
N ALA A 23 9.45 -17.42 -5.24
CA ALA A 23 9.98 -16.53 -4.19
C ALA A 23 9.01 -16.34 -3.01
N LEU A 24 7.70 -16.45 -3.23
CA LEU A 24 6.70 -16.37 -2.15
C LEU A 24 6.58 -17.67 -1.34
N LYS A 25 6.99 -18.82 -1.90
CA LYS A 25 6.90 -20.13 -1.21
C LYS A 25 7.81 -20.21 -0.01
N ASP A 26 8.92 -19.48 -0.03
CA ASP A 26 9.90 -19.46 1.06
C ASP A 26 9.55 -18.44 2.15
N ILE A 27 8.52 -17.59 1.90
CA ILE A 27 8.05 -16.61 2.88
C ILE A 27 7.00 -17.25 3.78
N SER A 28 7.42 -17.68 4.97
CA SER A 28 6.54 -18.34 5.93
C SER A 28 5.68 -17.33 6.72
N SER A 29 6.25 -16.19 7.05
CA SER A 29 5.59 -15.15 7.84
C SER A 29 6.13 -13.75 7.53
N VAL A 30 5.32 -12.73 7.80
CA VAL A 30 5.66 -11.34 7.52
C VAL A 30 5.24 -10.40 8.64
N THR A 31 5.93 -9.26 8.75
CA THR A 31 5.44 -8.07 9.43
C THR A 31 4.79 -7.16 8.39
N PHE A 32 3.50 -6.89 8.54
CA PHE A 32 2.79 -5.98 7.65
C PHE A 32 2.88 -4.54 8.14
N TYR A 33 3.36 -3.65 7.30
CA TYR A 33 3.59 -2.24 7.63
C TYR A 33 2.46 -1.29 7.20
N GLY A 34 1.43 -1.79 6.51
CA GLY A 34 0.33 -0.95 6.02
C GLY A 34 0.51 -0.47 4.60
N ILE A 35 -0.06 0.71 4.30
CA ILE A 35 -0.01 1.34 2.99
C ILE A 35 0.79 2.64 3.07
N ASP A 36 1.85 2.74 2.28
CA ASP A 36 2.58 3.97 2.03
C ASP A 36 1.87 4.78 0.95
N PHE A 37 1.53 6.03 1.26
CA PHE A 37 0.89 6.98 0.36
C PHE A 37 1.82 8.14 -0.04
N THR A 38 3.10 8.09 0.35
CA THR A 38 4.04 9.22 0.14
C THR A 38 4.20 9.63 -1.30
N ARG A 39 4.03 8.68 -2.22
CA ARG A 39 4.10 8.89 -3.68
C ARG A 39 2.74 8.78 -4.38
N ALA A 40 1.67 8.58 -3.62
CA ALA A 40 0.34 8.40 -4.18
C ALA A 40 -0.17 9.67 -4.87
N LYS A 41 -0.89 9.46 -5.96
CA LYS A 41 -1.62 10.54 -6.65
C LYS A 41 -3.11 10.23 -6.70
N VAL A 42 -3.91 11.28 -6.73
CA VAL A 42 -5.38 11.21 -6.84
C VAL A 42 -5.82 11.87 -8.14
N TYR A 43 -6.57 11.12 -8.95
CA TYR A 43 -7.12 11.58 -10.22
C TYR A 43 -8.65 11.63 -10.18
N GLY A 44 -9.23 12.65 -10.80
CA GLY A 44 -10.67 12.74 -11.03
C GLY A 44 -11.52 12.96 -9.77
N ALA A 45 -10.92 13.46 -8.69
CA ALA A 45 -11.64 13.79 -7.46
C ALA A 45 -12.16 15.21 -7.48
N LYS A 46 -13.28 15.43 -6.79
CA LYS A 46 -13.85 16.77 -6.51
C LYS A 46 -13.41 17.31 -5.16
N GLU A 47 -12.95 16.42 -4.28
CA GLU A 47 -12.48 16.73 -2.95
C GLU A 47 -11.10 17.37 -2.99
N GLY A 48 -10.79 18.22 -2.00
CA GLY A 48 -9.50 18.88 -1.90
C GLY A 48 -8.39 17.96 -1.38
N PRO A 49 -7.11 18.28 -1.65
CA PRO A 49 -5.97 17.45 -1.31
C PRO A 49 -5.82 17.18 0.20
N MET A 50 -6.14 18.14 1.06
CA MET A 50 -6.09 17.95 2.51
C MET A 50 -7.01 16.84 3.00
N GLN A 51 -8.18 16.66 2.37
CA GLN A 51 -9.12 15.61 2.73
C GLN A 51 -8.52 14.22 2.46
N PHE A 52 -7.75 14.06 1.38
CA PHE A 52 -7.06 12.80 1.09
C PHE A 52 -5.94 12.52 2.10
N LYS A 53 -5.18 13.53 2.50
CA LYS A 53 -4.12 13.36 3.51
C LYS A 53 -4.69 12.77 4.81
N TYR A 54 -5.80 13.29 5.32
CA TYR A 54 -6.45 12.73 6.51
C TYR A 54 -7.03 11.33 6.27
N THR A 55 -7.58 11.10 5.08
CA THR A 55 -8.14 9.79 4.71
C THR A 55 -7.07 8.69 4.68
N PHE A 56 -5.84 8.99 4.29
CA PHE A 56 -4.75 8.01 4.24
C PHE A 56 -4.45 7.42 5.61
N ASP A 57 -4.45 8.25 6.66
CA ASP A 57 -4.30 7.79 8.04
C ASP A 57 -5.46 6.89 8.47
N ASP A 58 -6.70 7.28 8.14
CA ASP A 58 -7.88 6.50 8.49
C ASP A 58 -7.90 5.14 7.79
N ILE A 59 -7.42 5.09 6.55
CA ILE A 59 -7.27 3.84 5.78
C ILE A 59 -6.35 2.87 6.51
N ASN A 60 -5.18 3.30 6.92
CA ASN A 60 -4.22 2.44 7.63
C ASN A 60 -4.79 1.93 8.96
N LYS A 61 -5.53 2.75 9.70
CA LYS A 61 -6.18 2.34 10.96
C LYS A 61 -7.13 1.15 10.77
N LEU A 62 -7.75 0.99 9.59
CA LEU A 62 -8.69 -0.11 9.33
C LEU A 62 -8.05 -1.49 9.46
N PHE A 63 -6.75 -1.63 9.19
CA PHE A 63 -6.04 -2.90 9.36
C PHE A 63 -5.97 -3.34 10.83
N ILE A 64 -6.07 -2.41 11.77
CA ILE A 64 -6.08 -2.69 13.22
C ILE A 64 -7.50 -2.73 13.77
N THR A 65 -8.38 -1.82 13.33
CA THR A 65 -9.73 -1.70 13.88
C THR A 65 -10.73 -2.70 13.28
N GLU A 66 -10.51 -3.11 12.03
CA GLU A 66 -11.37 -4.07 11.31
C GLU A 66 -10.53 -5.21 10.68
N PRO A 67 -9.68 -5.93 11.45
CA PRO A 67 -8.69 -6.87 10.89
C PRO A 67 -9.33 -8.05 10.15
N LYS A 68 -10.51 -8.47 10.55
CA LYS A 68 -11.24 -9.58 9.86
C LYS A 68 -11.72 -9.18 8.47
N LYS A 69 -12.02 -7.91 8.25
CA LYS A 69 -12.52 -7.38 6.98
C LYS A 69 -11.38 -7.04 6.03
N TYR A 70 -10.26 -6.54 6.57
CA TYR A 70 -9.08 -6.10 5.83
C TYR A 70 -7.89 -7.05 6.05
N ASP A 71 -8.14 -8.36 6.05
CA ASP A 71 -7.14 -9.41 6.25
C ASP A 71 -6.26 -9.55 5.00
N ILE A 72 -5.13 -8.83 5.00
CA ILE A 72 -4.15 -8.86 3.91
C ILE A 72 -3.44 -10.22 3.83
N GLY A 73 -3.19 -10.86 4.97
CA GLY A 73 -2.55 -12.17 5.03
C GLY A 73 -3.36 -13.23 4.30
N LYS A 74 -4.67 -13.31 4.61
CA LYS A 74 -5.59 -14.22 3.92
C LYS A 74 -5.67 -13.94 2.42
N ARG A 75 -5.64 -12.67 2.01
CA ARG A 75 -5.73 -12.28 0.59
C ARG A 75 -4.49 -12.67 -0.20
N LEU A 76 -3.32 -12.57 0.40
CA LEU A 76 -2.04 -12.87 -0.24
C LEU A 76 -1.57 -14.31 0.01
N GLY A 77 -2.24 -15.05 0.89
CA GLY A 77 -1.85 -16.41 1.26
C GLY A 77 -0.58 -16.47 2.10
N VAL A 78 -0.31 -15.43 2.91
CA VAL A 78 0.85 -15.34 3.80
C VAL A 78 0.41 -15.19 5.25
N ASN A 79 1.24 -15.66 6.19
CA ASN A 79 0.99 -15.45 7.61
C ASN A 79 1.46 -14.06 8.03
N VAL A 80 0.55 -13.17 8.44
CA VAL A 80 0.90 -11.88 9.04
C VAL A 80 1.05 -12.07 10.55
N GLU A 81 2.28 -12.11 11.04
CA GLU A 81 2.55 -12.25 12.48
C GLU A 81 2.27 -10.96 13.24
N VAL A 82 2.64 -9.84 12.64
CA VAL A 82 2.52 -8.51 13.25
C VAL A 82 2.04 -7.52 12.21
N THR A 83 1.12 -6.63 12.61
CA THR A 83 0.78 -5.40 11.87
C THR A 83 1.41 -4.22 12.61
N SER A 84 2.37 -3.54 11.99
CA SER A 84 3.14 -2.43 12.56
C SER A 84 3.03 -1.21 11.66
N LEU A 85 2.12 -0.30 11.97
CA LEU A 85 1.79 0.85 11.13
C LEU A 85 2.65 2.08 11.41
N GLU A 86 3.47 2.08 12.45
CA GLU A 86 4.21 3.26 12.91
C GLU A 86 5.07 3.86 11.80
N ALA A 87 5.88 3.03 11.14
CA ALA A 87 6.79 3.48 10.10
C ALA A 87 6.07 4.13 8.90
N VAL A 88 4.99 3.51 8.39
CA VAL A 88 4.24 4.12 7.28
C VAL A 88 3.43 5.33 7.74
N ASN A 89 2.90 5.35 8.95
CA ASN A 89 2.19 6.50 9.46
C ASN A 89 3.12 7.70 9.61
N ASP A 90 4.35 7.50 10.08
CA ASP A 90 5.35 8.56 10.16
C ASP A 90 5.78 9.04 8.78
N ALA A 91 6.00 8.13 7.82
CA ALA A 91 6.27 8.50 6.44
C ALA A 91 5.10 9.31 5.84
N ASN A 92 3.85 8.85 6.00
CA ASN A 92 2.66 9.50 5.46
C ASN A 92 2.40 10.90 6.03
N LYS A 93 2.85 11.21 7.25
CA LYS A 93 2.79 12.57 7.82
C LYS A 93 3.57 13.59 6.98
N THR A 94 4.62 13.16 6.29
CA THR A 94 5.47 14.03 5.45
C THR A 94 4.83 14.43 4.12
N ILE A 95 3.70 13.83 3.75
CA ILE A 95 3.03 14.10 2.47
C ILE A 95 2.68 15.58 2.36
N ASN A 96 3.15 16.20 1.27
CA ASN A 96 2.73 17.54 0.89
C ASN A 96 1.36 17.46 0.20
N PRO A 97 0.30 18.05 0.77
CA PRO A 97 -1.05 18.01 0.17
C PRO A 97 -1.09 18.55 -1.26
N ASP A 98 -0.31 19.57 -1.58
CA ASP A 98 -0.32 20.22 -2.89
C ASP A 98 0.18 19.29 -4.01
N GLU A 99 0.87 18.20 -3.65
CA GLU A 99 1.40 17.22 -4.59
C GLU A 99 0.50 15.99 -4.78
N ILE A 100 -0.61 15.89 -4.03
CA ILE A 100 -1.50 14.72 -4.07
C ILE A 100 -2.27 14.63 -5.39
N MET A 101 -2.74 15.76 -5.93
CA MET A 101 -3.62 15.77 -7.09
C MET A 101 -2.84 15.60 -8.39
N THR A 102 -3.44 14.90 -9.36
CA THR A 102 -2.87 14.73 -10.70
C THR A 102 -3.95 14.78 -11.80
N THR A 103 -3.54 15.23 -12.98
CA THR A 103 -4.34 15.12 -14.21
C THR A 103 -3.97 13.89 -15.05
N ASN A 104 -2.95 13.14 -14.62
CA ASN A 104 -2.50 11.93 -15.30
C ASN A 104 -3.26 10.71 -14.79
N SER A 105 -4.23 10.21 -15.58
CA SER A 105 -5.01 9.00 -15.27
C SER A 105 -4.22 7.70 -15.36
N GLY A 106 -3.01 7.74 -15.94
CA GLY A 106 -2.09 6.60 -16.07
C GLY A 106 -0.88 6.68 -15.15
N TYR A 107 -0.93 7.49 -14.09
CA TYR A 107 0.19 7.63 -13.16
C TYR A 107 0.57 6.28 -12.53
N THR A 108 1.85 5.99 -12.51
CA THR A 108 2.45 4.81 -11.89
C THR A 108 3.83 5.16 -11.35
N LEU A 109 4.40 4.27 -10.55
CA LEU A 109 5.77 4.36 -10.05
C LEU A 109 6.65 3.35 -10.78
N ASP A 110 7.89 3.72 -11.06
CA ASP A 110 8.92 2.82 -11.55
C ASP A 110 9.60 2.04 -10.40
N GLU A 111 10.41 1.04 -10.76
CA GLU A 111 11.13 0.21 -9.78
C GLU A 111 12.00 1.05 -8.83
N LYS A 112 12.71 2.04 -9.36
CA LYS A 112 13.59 2.89 -8.57
C LYS A 112 12.84 3.71 -7.54
N GLN A 113 11.66 4.22 -7.91
CA GLN A 113 10.80 4.96 -7.00
C GLN A 113 10.25 4.05 -5.88
N ILE A 114 9.90 2.79 -6.21
CA ILE A 114 9.49 1.79 -5.22
C ILE A 114 10.65 1.46 -4.27
N GLU A 115 11.86 1.24 -4.79
CA GLU A 115 13.05 1.02 -3.95
C GLU A 115 13.32 2.19 -3.00
N GLU A 116 13.18 3.44 -3.48
CA GLU A 116 13.33 4.63 -2.64
C GLU A 116 12.35 4.65 -1.47
N VAL A 117 11.07 4.30 -1.71
CA VAL A 117 10.07 4.17 -0.64
C VAL A 117 10.55 3.17 0.41
N ILE A 118 11.00 1.97 -0.01
CA ILE A 118 11.45 0.95 0.93
C ILE A 118 12.70 1.38 1.70
N LYS A 119 13.66 2.02 1.04
CA LYS A 119 14.92 2.47 1.66
C LYS A 119 14.70 3.59 2.68
N THR A 120 13.73 4.46 2.44
CA THR A 120 13.44 5.62 3.32
C THR A 120 12.43 5.35 4.42
N LEU A 121 11.79 4.17 4.41
CA LEU A 121 10.81 3.81 5.44
C LEU A 121 11.47 3.77 6.83
N PRO A 122 10.96 4.52 7.83
CA PRO A 122 11.62 4.67 9.14
C PRO A 122 11.36 3.47 10.07
N ILE A 123 11.75 2.26 9.64
CA ILE A 123 11.69 1.06 10.47
C ILE A 123 12.89 1.02 11.40
N LEU A 124 12.64 0.94 12.70
CA LEU A 124 13.67 0.94 13.73
C LEU A 124 14.25 -0.46 14.01
N SER A 125 13.55 -1.52 13.59
CA SER A 125 14.01 -2.89 13.85
C SER A 125 15.32 -3.19 13.15
N GLN A 126 16.25 -3.79 13.92
CA GLN A 126 17.52 -4.33 13.41
C GLN A 126 17.43 -5.84 13.12
N GLU A 127 16.27 -6.44 13.35
CA GLU A 127 16.06 -7.85 13.09
C GLU A 127 15.88 -8.09 11.59
N GLU A 128 16.43 -9.21 11.13
CA GLU A 128 16.27 -9.64 9.75
C GLU A 128 15.00 -10.47 9.63
N LYS A 129 13.94 -9.82 9.15
CA LYS A 129 12.61 -10.42 8.93
C LYS A 129 12.10 -10.04 7.56
N THR A 130 11.04 -10.68 7.12
CA THR A 130 10.34 -10.28 5.91
C THR A 130 9.28 -9.22 6.25
N GLY A 131 9.42 -8.04 5.68
CA GLY A 131 8.42 -6.98 5.69
C GLY A 131 7.48 -7.12 4.50
N LEU A 132 6.23 -6.76 4.70
CA LEU A 132 5.21 -6.59 3.66
C LEU A 132 4.66 -5.18 3.74
N ILE A 133 4.64 -4.50 2.61
CA ILE A 133 4.04 -3.17 2.48
C ILE A 133 3.26 -3.05 1.18
N MET A 134 2.23 -2.24 1.16
CA MET A 134 1.57 -1.80 -0.06
C MET A 134 2.00 -0.35 -0.34
N VAL A 135 2.52 -0.08 -1.53
CA VAL A 135 2.84 1.28 -1.97
C VAL A 135 1.71 1.76 -2.88
N ALA A 136 0.98 2.77 -2.46
CA ALA A 136 -0.11 3.35 -3.25
C ALA A 136 0.46 4.16 -4.42
N MET A 137 -0.08 3.95 -5.62
CA MET A 137 0.33 4.66 -6.83
C MET A 137 -0.76 5.66 -7.27
N LEU A 138 -1.90 5.18 -7.72
CA LEU A 138 -2.97 6.04 -8.22
C LEU A 138 -4.31 5.68 -7.58
N LEU A 139 -4.97 6.68 -7.01
CA LEU A 139 -6.37 6.60 -6.60
C LEU A 139 -7.22 7.29 -7.68
N ASN A 140 -7.77 6.52 -8.61
CA ASN A 140 -8.60 7.03 -9.68
C ASN A 140 -10.07 7.06 -9.24
N LYS A 141 -10.55 8.23 -8.85
CA LYS A 141 -11.91 8.45 -8.39
C LYS A 141 -12.93 8.35 -9.53
N ALA A 142 -12.54 8.71 -10.76
CA ALA A 142 -13.42 8.64 -11.91
C ALA A 142 -13.82 7.19 -12.24
N ASP A 143 -12.87 6.25 -12.10
CA ASP A 143 -13.10 4.83 -12.38
C ASP A 143 -13.35 4.00 -11.11
N ALA A 144 -13.39 4.64 -9.93
CA ALA A 144 -13.50 4.00 -8.64
C ALA A 144 -12.44 2.88 -8.43
N ARG A 145 -11.20 3.14 -8.86
CA ARG A 145 -10.05 2.21 -8.79
C ARG A 145 -8.88 2.80 -8.05
N ALA A 146 -8.12 1.92 -7.39
CA ALA A 146 -6.83 2.27 -6.85
C ALA A 146 -5.79 1.23 -7.28
N THR A 147 -4.57 1.68 -7.59
CA THR A 147 -3.44 0.83 -7.96
C THR A 147 -2.36 0.92 -6.89
N TYR A 148 -1.78 -0.23 -6.60
CA TYR A 148 -0.76 -0.39 -5.59
C TYR A 148 0.37 -1.28 -6.11
N GLN A 149 1.54 -1.15 -5.52
CA GLN A 149 2.60 -2.14 -5.59
C GLN A 149 2.65 -2.88 -4.25
N ILE A 150 2.52 -4.22 -4.28
CA ILE A 150 2.78 -5.07 -3.13
C ILE A 150 4.28 -5.35 -3.11
N VAL A 151 4.92 -5.13 -1.97
CA VAL A 151 6.37 -5.30 -1.83
C VAL A 151 6.69 -6.14 -0.61
N PHE A 152 7.41 -7.24 -0.81
CA PHE A 152 8.05 -8.01 0.24
C PHE A 152 9.53 -7.64 0.26
N PHE A 153 10.06 -7.33 1.42
CA PHE A 153 11.42 -6.83 1.56
C PHE A 153 12.08 -7.32 2.86
N ASN A 154 13.40 -7.34 2.87
CA ASN A 154 14.16 -7.61 4.09
C ASN A 154 14.13 -6.37 4.98
N THR A 155 13.64 -6.50 6.22
CA THR A 155 13.46 -5.36 7.14
C THR A 155 14.76 -4.70 7.57
N LYS A 156 15.88 -5.43 7.54
CA LYS A 156 17.22 -4.95 7.93
C LYS A 156 17.95 -4.32 6.74
N THR A 157 18.04 -5.04 5.61
CA THR A 157 18.81 -4.59 4.43
C THR A 157 18.05 -3.67 3.52
N ARG A 158 16.69 -3.67 3.60
CA ARG A 158 15.78 -2.97 2.68
C ARG A 158 15.78 -3.54 1.26
N GLU A 159 16.40 -4.70 1.05
CA GLU A 159 16.36 -5.40 -0.23
C GLU A 159 14.94 -5.87 -0.54
N ILE A 160 14.49 -5.63 -1.76
CA ILE A 160 13.20 -6.12 -2.24
C ILE A 160 13.33 -7.59 -2.61
N LEU A 161 12.58 -8.45 -1.93
CA LEU A 161 12.54 -9.89 -2.16
C LEU A 161 11.54 -10.26 -3.27
N TYR A 162 10.42 -9.53 -3.30
CA TYR A 162 9.38 -9.72 -4.30
C TYR A 162 8.54 -8.44 -4.42
N SER A 163 8.12 -8.12 -5.64
CA SER A 163 7.26 -6.98 -5.90
C SER A 163 6.28 -7.28 -7.03
N ALA A 164 5.02 -6.90 -6.87
CA ALA A 164 3.99 -7.08 -7.89
C ALA A 164 2.93 -5.99 -7.84
N PRO A 165 2.44 -5.52 -9.01
CA PRO A 165 1.33 -4.59 -9.06
C PRO A 165 0.02 -5.26 -8.66
N THR A 166 -0.85 -4.51 -8.02
CA THR A 166 -2.22 -4.92 -7.72
C THR A 166 -3.18 -3.75 -7.88
N ASN A 167 -4.45 -4.04 -7.99
CA ASN A 167 -5.47 -3.01 -8.04
C ASN A 167 -6.68 -3.40 -7.20
N GLY A 168 -7.37 -2.38 -6.69
CA GLY A 168 -8.64 -2.49 -6.00
C GLY A 168 -9.71 -1.69 -6.74
N LYS A 169 -10.95 -2.20 -6.73
CA LYS A 169 -12.11 -1.47 -7.22
C LYS A 169 -13.06 -1.23 -6.04
N ALA A 170 -13.51 0.01 -5.88
CA ALA A 170 -14.56 0.30 -4.92
C ALA A 170 -15.85 -0.37 -5.39
N ARG A 171 -16.54 -1.06 -4.48
CA ARG A 171 -17.95 -1.45 -4.71
C ARG A 171 -18.83 -0.27 -4.28
N VAL A 172 -19.62 0.22 -5.21
CA VAL A 172 -20.68 1.18 -4.95
C VAL A 172 -21.89 0.42 -4.41
#